data_9f893848c2f90664066946b2c9d88173
#
_entry.id   9f893848c2f90664066946b2c9d88173
#
_cell.length_a   1.000
_cell.length_b   1.000
_cell.length_c   1.000
_cell.angle_alpha   90.00
_cell.angle_beta   90.00
_cell.angle_gamma   90.00
#
_symmetry.space_group_name_H-M   'P 1'
#
loop_
_entity.id
_entity.type
_entity.pdbx_description
1 polymer ?
#
loop_
_entity_poly.entity_id
_entity_poly.type
_entity_poly.pdbx_seq_one_letter_code
_entity_poly.pdbx_strand_id
1 'polypeptide(L)'
;MGLTLVEKIAARHADGLAPGTILRSGDFISICPRHVMTHDNTGAVIPKFKQIGATAIADPAQPVFAIDHDIQNTSPENLAKYAKIEAFAAEHGIDFYPAGTGISHQVMVE
;
A
#
# COMPACT_ATOMS: atom_id res chain seq x y z
N MET A 1 21.42 -3.15 -25.40
CA MET A 1 21.63 -2.34 -24.19
C MET A 1 20.80 -2.91 -23.04
N GLY A 2 21.40 -3.05 -21.86
CA GLY A 2 20.71 -3.60 -20.71
C GLY A 2 19.63 -2.68 -20.16
N LEU A 3 18.67 -3.25 -19.42
CA LEU A 3 17.65 -2.52 -18.68
C LEU A 3 18.11 -2.23 -17.26
N THR A 4 17.74 -1.10 -16.73
CA THR A 4 17.89 -0.80 -15.31
C THR A 4 16.98 -1.68 -14.47
N LEU A 5 17.24 -1.79 -13.17
CA LEU A 5 16.38 -2.54 -12.25
C LEU A 5 14.96 -1.98 -12.24
N VAL A 6 14.82 -0.64 -12.25
CA VAL A 6 13.52 0.03 -12.28
C VAL A 6 12.74 -0.32 -13.56
N GLU A 7 13.40 -0.26 -14.72
CA GLU A 7 12.77 -0.63 -16.00
C GLU A 7 12.32 -2.09 -15.99
N LYS A 8 13.12 -3.00 -15.42
CA LYS A 8 12.75 -4.42 -15.29
C LYS A 8 11.54 -4.65 -14.38
N ILE A 9 11.52 -3.99 -13.23
CA ILE A 9 10.41 -4.11 -12.26
C ILE A 9 9.15 -3.48 -12.85
N ALA A 10 9.25 -2.28 -13.42
CA ALA A 10 8.12 -1.60 -14.04
C ALA A 10 7.51 -2.43 -15.18
N ALA A 11 8.34 -3.02 -16.04
CA ALA A 11 7.88 -3.87 -17.13
C ALA A 11 7.13 -5.11 -16.63
N ARG A 12 7.57 -5.69 -15.50
CA ARG A 12 6.92 -6.87 -14.91
C ARG A 12 5.52 -6.57 -14.37
N HIS A 13 5.30 -5.34 -13.93
CA HIS A 13 4.03 -4.90 -13.33
C HIS A 13 3.22 -3.97 -14.22
N ALA A 14 3.70 -3.72 -15.44
CA ALA A 14 2.97 -2.87 -16.39
C ALA A 14 1.72 -3.57 -16.90
N ASP A 15 0.66 -2.78 -17.04
CA ASP A 15 -0.63 -3.22 -17.57
C ASP A 15 -0.83 -2.68 -18.99
N GLY A 16 -1.37 -3.53 -19.87
CA GLY A 16 -1.71 -3.12 -21.24
C GLY A 16 -0.55 -2.92 -22.19
N LEU A 17 0.67 -3.37 -21.85
CA LEU A 17 1.79 -3.32 -22.78
C LEU A 17 1.72 -4.42 -23.85
N ALA A 18 2.06 -4.04 -25.08
CA ALA A 18 2.23 -5.03 -26.15
C ALA A 18 3.40 -5.97 -25.84
N PRO A 19 3.33 -7.26 -26.21
CA PRO A 19 4.44 -8.20 -26.01
C PRO A 19 5.73 -7.68 -26.64
N GLY A 20 6.85 -7.79 -25.91
CA GLY A 20 8.16 -7.35 -26.36
C GLY A 20 8.42 -5.85 -26.24
N THR A 21 7.50 -5.07 -25.70
CA THR A 21 7.71 -3.64 -25.44
C THR A 21 8.85 -3.45 -24.44
N ILE A 22 9.81 -2.58 -24.79
CA ILE A 22 10.93 -2.21 -23.93
C ILE A 22 10.64 -0.85 -23.31
N LEU A 23 10.52 -0.83 -21.98
CA LEU A 23 10.29 0.42 -21.24
C LEU A 23 11.60 1.19 -21.06
N ARG A 24 11.49 2.51 -21.13
CA ARG A 24 12.59 3.45 -20.92
C ARG A 24 12.14 4.59 -20.02
N SER A 25 13.11 5.24 -19.40
CA SER A 25 12.89 6.48 -18.66
C SER A 25 12.19 7.51 -19.56
N GLY A 26 11.12 8.13 -19.05
CA GLY A 26 10.27 9.05 -19.79
C GLY A 26 9.00 8.46 -20.38
N ASP A 27 8.87 7.13 -20.41
CA ASP A 27 7.64 6.48 -20.85
C ASP A 27 6.53 6.62 -19.80
N PHE A 28 5.29 6.77 -20.28
CA PHE A 28 4.09 6.73 -19.45
C PHE A 28 3.48 5.35 -19.51
N ILE A 29 3.27 4.73 -18.35
CA ILE A 29 2.69 3.39 -18.25
C ILE A 29 1.66 3.32 -17.12
N SER A 30 0.76 2.36 -17.22
CA SER A 30 -0.06 1.93 -16.09
C SER A 30 0.58 0.71 -15.45
N ILE A 31 0.60 0.65 -14.14
CA ILE A 31 1.13 -0.49 -13.40
C ILE A 31 0.07 -1.07 -12.47
N CYS A 32 0.14 -2.37 -12.25
CA CYS A 32 -0.60 -3.07 -11.21
C CYS A 32 0.42 -3.60 -10.18
N PRO A 33 0.72 -2.87 -9.11
CA PRO A 33 1.69 -3.30 -8.13
C PRO A 33 1.16 -4.51 -7.36
N ARG A 34 2.06 -5.39 -6.94
CA ARG A 34 1.69 -6.55 -6.12
C ARG A 34 1.16 -6.13 -4.76
N HIS A 35 1.79 -5.11 -4.15
CA HIS A 35 1.37 -4.56 -2.86
C HIS A 35 1.30 -3.05 -2.92
N VAL A 36 0.36 -2.49 -2.18
CA VAL A 36 0.20 -1.05 -1.94
C VAL A 36 0.20 -0.83 -0.44
N MET A 37 1.22 -0.13 0.04
CA MET A 37 1.37 0.15 1.47
C MET A 37 0.74 1.50 1.82
N THR A 38 0.03 1.53 2.93
CA THR A 38 -0.26 2.76 3.67
C THR A 38 0.26 2.63 5.10
N HIS A 39 0.56 3.77 5.71
CA HIS A 39 1.06 3.83 7.09
C HIS A 39 0.03 4.54 7.97
N ASP A 40 0.46 5.39 8.91
CA ASP A 40 -0.45 6.15 9.79
C ASP A 40 -1.47 7.00 9.03
N ASN A 41 -1.19 7.36 7.77
CA ASN A 41 -2.13 8.04 6.88
C ASN A 41 -3.36 7.19 6.50
N THR A 42 -3.38 5.91 6.80
CA THR A 42 -4.53 5.03 6.58
C THR A 42 -5.81 5.60 7.21
N GLY A 43 -5.66 6.30 8.34
CA GLY A 43 -6.77 7.00 8.98
C GLY A 43 -7.47 8.03 8.10
N ALA A 44 -6.76 8.61 7.14
CA ALA A 44 -7.33 9.53 6.15
C ALA A 44 -7.79 8.81 4.87
N VAL A 45 -7.21 7.66 4.55
CA VAL A 45 -7.55 6.86 3.36
C VAL A 45 -8.90 6.16 3.55
N ILE A 46 -9.16 5.58 4.70
CA ILE A 46 -10.42 4.86 4.99
C ILE A 46 -11.67 5.71 4.74
N PRO A 47 -11.77 6.97 5.22
CA PRO A 47 -12.91 7.82 4.90
C PRO A 47 -13.10 8.06 3.41
N LYS A 48 -12.01 8.18 2.65
CA LYS A 48 -12.08 8.35 1.19
C LYS A 48 -12.65 7.11 0.50
N PHE A 49 -12.22 5.93 0.91
CA PHE A 49 -12.78 4.67 0.44
C PHE A 49 -14.29 4.62 0.64
N LYS A 50 -14.78 5.03 1.81
CA LYS A 50 -16.21 5.09 2.10
C LYS A 50 -16.95 6.16 1.30
N GLN A 51 -16.33 7.32 1.09
CA GLN A 51 -16.94 8.45 0.36
C GLN A 51 -17.20 8.11 -1.13
N ILE A 52 -16.37 7.31 -1.75
CA ILE A 52 -16.60 6.88 -3.14
C ILE A 52 -17.67 5.79 -3.26
N GLY A 53 -18.28 5.38 -2.15
CA GLY A 53 -19.30 4.33 -2.11
C GLY A 53 -18.74 2.92 -2.22
N ALA A 54 -17.43 2.73 -2.05
CA ALA A 54 -16.83 1.42 -2.06
C ALA A 54 -17.21 0.62 -0.81
N THR A 55 -17.54 -0.66 -1.02
CA THR A 55 -17.94 -1.59 0.06
C THR A 55 -17.00 -2.77 0.19
N ALA A 56 -16.16 -3.01 -0.81
CA ALA A 56 -15.22 -4.12 -0.85
C ALA A 56 -13.92 -3.72 -1.54
N ILE A 57 -12.86 -4.43 -1.24
CA ILE A 57 -11.54 -4.28 -1.87
C ILE A 57 -11.41 -5.40 -2.89
N ALA A 58 -11.01 -5.07 -4.11
CA ALA A 58 -10.94 -6.03 -5.22
C ALA A 58 -9.99 -7.19 -4.93
N ASP A 59 -8.82 -6.88 -4.36
CA ASP A 59 -7.85 -7.87 -3.90
C ASP A 59 -7.36 -7.50 -2.50
N PRO A 60 -7.90 -8.11 -1.45
CA PRO A 60 -7.49 -7.80 -0.07
C PRO A 60 -6.03 -8.11 0.25
N ALA A 61 -5.36 -8.94 -0.55
CA ALA A 61 -3.94 -9.25 -0.39
C ALA A 61 -3.02 -8.15 -0.93
N GLN A 62 -3.54 -7.22 -1.73
CA GLN A 62 -2.75 -6.14 -2.33
C GLN A 62 -2.42 -5.02 -1.34
N PRO A 63 -3.38 -4.43 -0.60
CA PRO A 63 -3.07 -3.39 0.37
C PRO A 63 -2.41 -3.98 1.63
N VAL A 64 -1.47 -3.23 2.20
CA VAL A 64 -0.78 -3.55 3.45
C VAL A 64 -0.79 -2.30 4.32
N PHE A 65 -1.23 -2.43 5.56
CA PHE A 65 -1.25 -1.34 6.53
C PHE A 65 -0.12 -1.54 7.54
N ALA A 66 0.80 -0.59 7.62
CA ALA A 66 1.93 -0.63 8.54
C ALA A 66 2.04 0.69 9.31
N ILE A 67 1.88 0.64 10.62
CA ILE A 67 1.91 1.81 11.50
C ILE A 67 3.33 2.03 12.01
N ASP A 68 3.93 3.18 11.68
CA ASP A 68 5.33 3.43 12.07
C ASP A 68 5.70 4.91 12.29
N HIS A 69 4.85 5.88 11.93
CA HIS A 69 5.25 7.29 11.94
C HIS A 69 5.01 7.98 13.29
N ASP A 70 3.89 7.72 13.94
CA ASP A 70 3.48 8.40 15.17
C ASP A 70 3.34 7.44 16.36
N ILE A 71 4.21 6.46 16.42
CA ILE A 71 4.12 5.35 17.40
C ILE A 71 4.41 5.79 18.85
N GLN A 72 5.07 6.94 19.06
CA GLN A 72 5.33 7.49 20.38
C GLN A 72 4.15 8.31 20.91
N ASN A 73 3.20 8.65 20.06
CA ASN A 73 1.99 9.37 20.46
C ASN A 73 0.97 8.41 21.06
N THR A 74 0.92 8.33 22.37
CA THR A 74 0.00 7.47 23.13
C THR A 74 -1.28 8.20 23.56
N SER A 75 -1.61 9.33 22.94
CA SER A 75 -2.86 10.04 23.22
C SER A 75 -4.07 9.15 22.94
N PRO A 76 -5.19 9.33 23.68
CA PRO A 76 -6.41 8.55 23.44
C PRO A 76 -6.92 8.66 22.00
N GLU A 77 -6.79 9.83 21.38
CA GLU A 77 -7.19 10.06 19.99
C GLU A 77 -6.34 9.23 19.01
N ASN A 78 -5.04 9.18 19.23
CA ASN A 78 -4.14 8.43 18.35
C ASN A 78 -4.35 6.91 18.50
N LEU A 79 -4.50 6.42 19.72
CA LEU A 79 -4.79 5.02 19.98
C LEU A 79 -6.15 4.61 19.39
N ALA A 80 -7.15 5.48 19.48
CA ALA A 80 -8.46 5.25 18.86
C ALA A 80 -8.36 5.21 17.32
N LYS A 81 -7.54 6.08 16.73
CA LYS A 81 -7.25 6.05 15.28
C LYS A 81 -6.64 4.71 14.87
N TYR A 82 -5.64 4.23 15.59
CA TYR A 82 -5.00 2.95 15.30
C TYR A 82 -5.96 1.77 15.45
N ALA A 83 -6.81 1.79 16.48
CA ALA A 83 -7.84 0.78 16.66
C ALA A 83 -8.82 0.71 15.49
N LYS A 84 -9.22 1.86 14.93
CA LYS A 84 -10.08 1.93 13.75
C LYS A 84 -9.40 1.37 12.50
N ILE A 85 -8.12 1.65 12.31
CA ILE A 85 -7.32 1.12 11.20
C ILE A 85 -7.24 -0.40 11.30
N GLU A 86 -6.93 -0.93 12.48
CA GLU A 86 -6.84 -2.36 12.73
C GLU A 86 -8.19 -3.06 12.50
N ALA A 87 -9.28 -2.47 12.98
CA ALA A 87 -10.64 -3.01 12.79
C ALA A 87 -11.01 -3.06 11.29
N PHE A 88 -10.69 -2.02 10.55
CA PHE A 88 -10.92 -1.98 9.10
C PHE A 88 -10.10 -3.06 8.38
N ALA A 89 -8.82 -3.22 8.76
CA ALA A 89 -7.97 -4.26 8.18
C ALA A 89 -8.54 -5.66 8.45
N ALA A 90 -8.99 -5.93 9.67
CA ALA A 90 -9.61 -7.21 10.04
C ALA A 90 -10.91 -7.46 9.26
N GLU A 91 -11.76 -6.44 9.13
CA GLU A 91 -13.03 -6.53 8.40
C GLU A 91 -12.82 -6.88 6.92
N HIS A 92 -11.77 -6.32 6.29
CA HIS A 92 -11.50 -6.49 4.86
C HIS A 92 -10.42 -7.54 4.54
N GLY A 93 -9.84 -8.20 5.54
CA GLY A 93 -8.80 -9.21 5.34
C GLY A 93 -7.47 -8.66 4.87
N ILE A 94 -7.12 -7.43 5.27
CA ILE A 94 -5.89 -6.74 4.89
C ILE A 94 -4.79 -7.09 5.89
N ASP A 95 -3.57 -7.29 5.39
CA ASP A 95 -2.38 -7.46 6.24
C ASP A 95 -2.12 -6.17 7.03
N PHE A 96 -2.03 -6.31 8.34
CA PHE A 96 -1.84 -5.21 9.26
C PHE A 96 -0.62 -5.44 10.15
N TYR A 97 0.26 -4.44 10.18
CA TYR A 97 1.45 -4.42 11.03
C TYR A 97 1.30 -3.31 12.07
N PRO A 98 1.08 -3.64 13.35
CA PRO A 98 0.84 -2.65 14.38
C PRO A 98 2.09 -1.82 14.71
N ALA A 99 1.88 -0.71 15.43
CA ALA A 99 2.96 0.11 15.94
C ALA A 99 3.96 -0.74 16.73
N GLY A 100 5.24 -0.53 16.49
CA GLY A 100 6.32 -1.28 17.13
C GLY A 100 6.79 -2.52 16.38
N THR A 101 6.14 -2.90 15.27
CA THR A 101 6.60 -4.02 14.43
C THR A 101 7.89 -3.66 13.69
N GLY A 102 8.00 -2.44 13.17
CA GLY A 102 9.16 -1.98 12.42
C GLY A 102 8.85 -0.78 11.53
N ILE A 103 9.80 -0.40 10.72
CA ILE A 103 9.65 0.66 9.72
C ILE A 103 8.83 0.10 8.55
N SER A 104 7.78 0.83 8.14
CA SER A 104 6.82 0.36 7.14
C SER A 104 7.49 -0.05 5.81
N HIS A 105 8.40 0.77 5.31
CA HIS A 105 9.11 0.46 4.08
C HIS A 105 9.98 -0.79 4.21
N GLN A 106 10.61 -0.99 5.36
CA GLN A 106 11.42 -2.18 5.64
C GLN A 106 10.56 -3.44 5.69
N VAL A 107 9.41 -3.37 6.35
CA VAL A 107 8.43 -4.47 6.38
C VAL A 107 8.03 -4.92 4.97
N MET A 108 7.85 -3.95 4.05
CA MET A 108 7.48 -4.26 2.66
C MET A 108 8.59 -4.93 1.86
N VAL A 109 9.85 -4.68 2.21
CA VAL A 109 11.02 -5.28 1.52
C VAL A 109 11.28 -6.71 1.98
N GLU A 110 11.03 -7.02 3.24
CA GLU A 110 11.20 -8.35 3.85
C GLU A 110 10.04 -9.29 3.54
#